data_885d5de1ff9eacdcb87d91a116b98a18
#
_entry.id   885d5de1ff9eacdcb87d91a116b98a18
#
_cell.length_a   1.000
_cell.length_b   1.000
_cell.length_c   1.000
_cell.angle_alpha   90.00
_cell.angle_beta   90.00
_cell.angle_gamma   90.00
#
_symmetry.space_group_name_H-M   'P 1'
#
loop_
_entity.id
_entity.type
_entity.pdbx_description
1 polymer ?
#
loop_
_entity_poly.entity_id
_entity_poly.type
_entity_poly.pdbx_seq_one_letter_code
_entity_poly.pdbx_strand_id
1 'polypeptide(L)'
;MEYKKEKRTKNLTLRDIHVGDWVQEWNPTAERYSPPMKVSCINYDGTVYLVPDDDNYCTPYETEIENVDALPITPELLKGFGFELRNKTVVTGGFVEYIFYGNVHVGHLYSYLNGEITCGLLCTDFKYMHEMCSIVCKYCPNAKLEWKGIEK
;
A
#
# COMPACT_ATOMS: atom_id res chain seq x y z
N MET A 1 25.11 -14.25 -6.33
CA MET A 1 24.39 -13.23 -5.54
C MET A 1 23.20 -13.87 -4.83
N GLU A 2 23.23 -13.87 -3.53
CA GLU A 2 22.14 -14.45 -2.76
C GLU A 2 20.96 -13.48 -2.71
N TYR A 3 19.76 -14.00 -3.03
CA TYR A 3 18.57 -13.21 -2.87
C TYR A 3 18.24 -13.09 -1.39
N LYS A 4 17.99 -11.87 -0.94
CA LYS A 4 17.51 -11.65 0.41
C LYS A 4 16.04 -12.08 0.47
N LYS A 5 15.79 -13.12 1.25
CA LYS A 5 14.42 -13.59 1.47
C LYS A 5 13.66 -12.60 2.33
N GLU A 6 12.41 -12.37 1.99
CA GLU A 6 11.55 -11.48 2.74
C GLU A 6 10.64 -12.29 3.66
N LYS A 7 10.21 -11.67 4.74
CA LYS A 7 9.22 -12.25 5.62
C LYS A 7 7.83 -11.90 5.11
N ARG A 8 6.98 -12.92 5.00
CA ARG A 8 5.62 -12.70 4.55
C ARG A 8 4.83 -11.84 5.55
N THR A 9 4.09 -10.86 5.03
CA THR A 9 3.23 -9.97 5.82
C THR A 9 1.84 -10.57 5.98
N LYS A 10 0.79 -9.80 5.74
CA LYS A 10 -0.59 -10.24 5.93
C LYS A 10 -1.20 -10.71 4.60
N ASN A 11 -1.58 -11.98 4.52
CA ASN A 11 -2.34 -12.47 3.39
C ASN A 11 -3.77 -11.93 3.42
N LEU A 12 -4.24 -11.43 2.29
CA LEU A 12 -5.59 -10.88 2.16
C LEU A 12 -6.56 -11.95 1.68
N THR A 13 -7.83 -11.77 2.03
CA THR A 13 -8.92 -12.61 1.53
C THR A 13 -9.73 -11.83 0.50
N LEU A 14 -10.62 -12.53 -0.21
CA LEU A 14 -11.50 -11.87 -1.19
C LEU A 14 -12.39 -10.80 -0.56
N ARG A 15 -12.65 -10.88 0.75
CA ARG A 15 -13.44 -9.88 1.47
C ARG A 15 -12.66 -8.61 1.78
N ASP A 16 -11.33 -8.71 1.78
CA ASP A 16 -10.46 -7.58 2.18
C ASP A 16 -10.15 -6.65 1.01
N ILE A 17 -10.28 -7.13 -0.22
CA ILE A 17 -9.81 -6.39 -1.40
C ILE A 17 -10.96 -5.90 -2.26
N HIS A 18 -10.68 -4.77 -2.97
CA HIS A 18 -11.59 -4.16 -3.93
C HIS A 18 -10.81 -3.81 -5.19
N VAL A 19 -11.51 -3.75 -6.31
CA VAL A 19 -10.90 -3.26 -7.55
C VAL A 19 -10.39 -1.83 -7.32
N GLY A 20 -9.14 -1.58 -7.68
CA GLY A 20 -8.47 -0.31 -7.44
C GLY A 20 -7.55 -0.28 -6.23
N ASP A 21 -7.61 -1.29 -5.37
CA ASP A 21 -6.70 -1.38 -4.22
C ASP A 21 -5.28 -1.70 -4.66
N TRP A 22 -4.31 -1.18 -3.93
CA TRP A 22 -2.89 -1.49 -4.13
C TRP A 22 -2.47 -2.56 -3.15
N VAL A 23 -1.87 -3.63 -3.67
CA VAL A 23 -1.45 -4.82 -2.93
C VAL A 23 -0.09 -5.27 -3.44
N GLN A 24 0.44 -6.35 -2.89
CA GLN A 24 1.65 -6.99 -3.40
C GLN A 24 1.42 -8.50 -3.56
N GLU A 25 2.13 -9.11 -4.50
CA GLU A 25 2.07 -10.54 -4.70
C GLU A 25 3.25 -11.23 -4.03
N TRP A 26 2.95 -12.28 -3.28
CA TRP A 26 3.97 -13.13 -2.69
C TRP A 26 4.35 -14.24 -3.67
N ASN A 27 5.64 -14.39 -3.93
CA ASN A 27 6.17 -15.49 -4.72
C ASN A 27 6.69 -16.56 -3.76
N PRO A 28 5.98 -17.69 -3.59
CA PRO A 28 6.38 -18.71 -2.62
C PRO A 28 7.67 -19.45 -2.98
N THR A 29 8.03 -19.49 -4.28
CA THR A 29 9.26 -20.12 -4.72
C THR A 29 10.47 -19.25 -4.40
N ALA A 30 10.40 -17.98 -4.72
CA ALA A 30 11.49 -17.03 -4.45
C ALA A 30 11.48 -16.45 -3.03
N GLU A 31 10.37 -16.61 -2.31
CA GLU A 31 10.12 -16.02 -0.99
C GLU A 31 10.36 -14.50 -1.01
N ARG A 32 9.74 -13.85 -2.00
CA ARG A 32 9.88 -12.40 -2.24
C ARG A 32 8.55 -11.82 -2.68
N TYR A 33 8.42 -10.52 -2.48
CA TYR A 33 7.27 -9.76 -2.95
C TYR A 33 7.52 -9.10 -4.29
N SER A 34 6.45 -8.97 -5.06
CA SER A 34 6.42 -8.10 -6.24
C SER A 34 6.46 -6.63 -5.79
N PRO A 35 6.77 -5.70 -6.72
CA PRO A 35 6.43 -4.29 -6.49
C PRO A 35 4.94 -4.12 -6.25
N PRO A 36 4.49 -2.95 -5.75
CA PRO A 36 3.06 -2.68 -5.61
C PRO A 36 2.32 -2.88 -6.92
N MET A 37 1.15 -3.51 -6.85
CA MET A 37 0.29 -3.75 -8.00
C MET A 37 -1.15 -3.40 -7.65
N LYS A 38 -1.90 -2.96 -8.65
CA LYS A 38 -3.30 -2.55 -8.47
C LYS A 38 -4.24 -3.69 -8.86
N VAL A 39 -5.25 -3.92 -8.03
CA VAL A 39 -6.28 -4.93 -8.31
C VAL A 39 -7.16 -4.44 -9.46
N SER A 40 -7.21 -5.20 -10.55
CA SER A 40 -8.02 -4.85 -11.72
C SER A 40 -9.28 -5.70 -11.83
N CYS A 41 -9.26 -6.94 -11.36
CA CYS A 41 -10.41 -7.83 -11.40
C CYS A 41 -10.34 -8.86 -10.29
N ILE A 42 -11.48 -9.24 -9.76
CA ILE A 42 -11.59 -10.24 -8.70
C ILE A 42 -12.64 -11.27 -9.11
N ASN A 43 -12.27 -12.54 -9.15
CA ASN A 43 -13.18 -13.64 -9.45
C ASN A 43 -13.52 -14.42 -8.18
N TYR A 44 -14.74 -14.97 -8.14
CA TYR A 44 -15.23 -15.71 -6.97
C TYR A 44 -14.47 -17.02 -6.71
N ASP A 45 -13.76 -17.54 -7.71
CA ASP A 45 -12.96 -18.76 -7.55
C ASP A 45 -11.63 -18.52 -6.86
N GLY A 46 -11.31 -17.26 -6.51
CA GLY A 46 -10.05 -16.91 -5.87
C GLY A 46 -9.00 -16.36 -6.83
N THR A 47 -9.31 -16.27 -8.11
CA THR A 47 -8.38 -15.68 -9.10
C THR A 47 -8.46 -14.16 -9.04
N VAL A 48 -7.31 -13.51 -9.00
CA VAL A 48 -7.19 -12.05 -8.94
C VAL A 48 -6.29 -11.59 -10.07
N TYR A 49 -6.70 -10.52 -10.74
CA TYR A 49 -5.89 -9.91 -11.80
C TYR A 49 -5.28 -8.61 -11.28
N LEU A 50 -3.96 -8.50 -11.40
CA LEU A 50 -3.18 -7.37 -10.91
C LEU A 50 -2.51 -6.64 -12.07
N VAL A 51 -2.46 -5.31 -11.98
CA VAL A 51 -1.75 -4.47 -12.94
C VAL A 51 -0.52 -3.91 -12.24
N PRO A 52 0.70 -4.21 -12.74
CA PRO A 52 1.94 -3.81 -12.05
C PRO A 52 2.21 -2.32 -12.10
N ASP A 53 1.62 -1.61 -13.04
CA ASP A 53 1.82 -0.17 -13.17
C ASP A 53 0.60 0.43 -13.87
N ASP A 54 0.45 1.74 -13.80
CA ASP A 54 -0.60 2.47 -14.53
C ASP A 54 -0.30 2.59 -16.02
N ASP A 55 0.60 1.79 -16.51
CA ASP A 55 0.85 1.69 -17.93
C ASP A 55 -0.36 1.03 -18.59
N ASN A 56 -1.07 1.80 -19.39
CA ASN A 56 -2.27 1.35 -20.10
C ASN A 56 -2.00 0.21 -21.08
N TYR A 57 -0.76 -0.14 -21.28
CA TYR A 57 -0.35 -1.21 -22.20
C TYR A 57 -0.05 -2.52 -21.49
N CYS A 58 -0.07 -2.55 -20.16
CA CYS A 58 0.19 -3.78 -19.43
C CYS A 58 -1.01 -4.71 -19.45
N THR A 59 -0.77 -5.96 -19.82
CA THR A 59 -1.76 -7.01 -19.67
C THR A 59 -1.91 -7.33 -18.18
N PRO A 60 -3.14 -7.41 -17.66
CA PRO A 60 -3.32 -7.81 -16.26
C PRO A 60 -2.69 -9.16 -15.98
N TYR A 61 -2.02 -9.24 -14.85
CA TYR A 61 -1.32 -10.42 -14.40
C TYR A 61 -2.24 -11.27 -13.52
N GLU A 62 -2.41 -12.53 -13.86
CA GLU A 62 -3.26 -13.46 -13.12
C GLU A 62 -2.52 -14.05 -11.93
N THR A 63 -3.13 -14.00 -10.75
CA THR A 63 -2.62 -14.64 -9.55
C THR A 63 -3.77 -15.21 -8.73
N GLU A 64 -3.44 -15.90 -7.65
CA GLU A 64 -4.42 -16.46 -6.73
C GLU A 64 -4.45 -15.69 -5.42
N ILE A 65 -5.63 -15.63 -4.79
CA ILE A 65 -5.80 -14.85 -3.55
C ILE A 65 -4.85 -15.29 -2.45
N GLU A 66 -4.44 -16.56 -2.43
CA GLU A 66 -3.47 -17.05 -1.45
C GLU A 66 -2.12 -16.34 -1.54
N ASN A 67 -1.82 -15.74 -2.68
CA ASN A 67 -0.57 -15.03 -2.94
C ASN A 67 -0.73 -13.51 -2.93
N VAL A 68 -1.91 -12.99 -2.59
CA VAL A 68 -2.15 -11.56 -2.52
C VAL A 68 -2.03 -11.10 -1.08
N ASP A 69 -1.02 -10.28 -0.82
CA ASP A 69 -0.71 -9.82 0.53
C ASP A 69 -0.85 -8.30 0.65
N ALA A 70 -1.12 -7.84 1.85
CA ALA A 70 -1.25 -6.43 2.15
C ALA A 70 0.09 -5.71 2.01
N LEU A 71 0.05 -4.47 1.51
CA LEU A 71 1.21 -3.58 1.48
C LEU A 71 1.28 -2.82 2.80
N PRO A 72 2.30 -3.04 3.64
CA PRO A 72 2.47 -2.25 4.86
C PRO A 72 2.77 -0.79 4.50
N ILE A 73 2.15 0.15 5.20
CA ILE A 73 2.40 1.57 4.98
C ILE A 73 3.74 1.94 5.58
N THR A 74 4.62 2.49 4.76
CA THR A 74 5.92 3.03 5.17
C THR A 74 6.07 4.43 4.60
N PRO A 75 7.00 5.27 5.15
CA PRO A 75 7.25 6.58 4.56
C PRO A 75 7.65 6.50 3.09
N GLU A 76 8.48 5.53 2.73
CA GLU A 76 8.94 5.34 1.35
C GLU A 76 7.79 4.96 0.43
N LEU A 77 6.90 4.08 0.89
CA LEU A 77 5.74 3.67 0.12
C LEU A 77 4.81 4.85 -0.14
N LEU A 78 4.54 5.66 0.87
CA LEU A 78 3.69 6.84 0.73
C LEU A 78 4.26 7.82 -0.29
N LYS A 79 5.57 8.07 -0.23
CA LYS A 79 6.24 8.94 -1.22
C LYS A 79 6.13 8.37 -2.63
N GLY A 80 6.25 7.04 -2.76
CA GLY A 80 6.11 6.36 -4.04
C GLY A 80 4.72 6.50 -4.65
N PHE A 81 3.69 6.73 -3.82
CA PHE A 81 2.32 6.99 -4.27
C PHE A 81 2.01 8.48 -4.43
N GLY A 82 3.00 9.35 -4.24
CA GLY A 82 2.83 10.78 -4.42
C GLY A 82 2.38 11.55 -3.19
N PHE A 83 2.37 10.90 -2.03
CA PHE A 83 2.11 11.58 -0.77
C PHE A 83 3.34 12.33 -0.29
N GLU A 84 3.12 13.43 0.39
CA GLU A 84 4.18 14.24 0.99
C GLU A 84 4.05 14.18 2.50
N LEU A 85 5.19 13.97 3.18
CA LEU A 85 5.26 13.96 4.63
C LEU A 85 5.87 15.28 5.10
N ARG A 86 5.22 15.95 6.05
CA ARG A 86 5.64 17.26 6.56
C ARG A 86 5.63 17.30 8.08
N ASN A 87 6.44 18.21 8.63
CA ASN A 87 6.39 18.59 10.05
C ASN A 87 6.63 17.41 11.00
N LYS A 88 7.72 16.66 10.77
CA LYS A 88 8.11 15.55 11.65
C LYS A 88 8.32 16.06 13.08
N THR A 89 7.51 15.57 14.01
CA THR A 89 7.52 16.01 15.40
C THR A 89 7.75 14.82 16.32
N VAL A 90 8.57 15.04 17.36
CA VAL A 90 8.82 14.02 18.38
C VAL A 90 7.61 13.97 19.31
N VAL A 91 7.10 12.76 19.55
CA VAL A 91 6.02 12.50 20.49
C VAL A 91 6.43 11.37 21.43
N THR A 92 5.62 11.09 22.44
CA THR A 92 5.91 10.01 23.37
C THR A 92 5.97 8.67 22.63
N GLY A 93 7.13 8.04 22.64
CA GLY A 93 7.35 6.73 22.03
C GLY A 93 7.70 6.74 20.54
N GLY A 94 7.90 7.92 19.92
CA GLY A 94 8.25 7.95 18.50
C GLY A 94 8.13 9.31 17.85
N PHE A 95 7.66 9.29 16.61
CA PHE A 95 7.53 10.50 15.79
C PHE A 95 6.16 10.52 15.11
N VAL A 96 5.65 11.72 14.85
CA VAL A 96 4.47 11.93 14.02
C VAL A 96 4.84 12.84 12.85
N GLU A 97 4.34 12.51 11.67
CA GLU A 97 4.46 13.33 10.47
C GLU A 97 3.07 13.55 9.87
N TYR A 98 2.83 14.73 9.30
CA TYR A 98 1.57 15.00 8.60
C TYR A 98 1.64 14.50 7.17
N ILE A 99 0.57 13.83 6.73
CA ILE A 99 0.46 13.29 5.39
C ILE A 99 -0.36 14.23 4.53
N PHE A 100 0.21 14.66 3.40
CA PHE A 100 -0.46 15.52 2.42
C PHE A 100 -0.54 14.83 1.06
N TYR A 101 -1.67 15.00 0.40
CA TYR A 101 -1.81 14.64 -1.01
C TYR A 101 -2.11 15.93 -1.76
N GLY A 102 -1.13 16.40 -2.54
CA GLY A 102 -1.18 17.77 -3.06
C GLY A 102 -1.17 18.77 -1.92
N ASN A 103 -2.17 19.63 -1.85
CA ASN A 103 -2.31 20.61 -0.76
C ASN A 103 -3.33 20.18 0.29
N VAL A 104 -3.82 18.94 0.22
CA VAL A 104 -4.84 18.43 1.15
C VAL A 104 -4.16 17.63 2.25
N HIS A 105 -4.42 18.03 3.50
CA HIS A 105 -3.98 17.27 4.67
C HIS A 105 -4.90 16.06 4.83
N VAL A 106 -4.35 14.86 4.63
CA VAL A 106 -5.16 13.64 4.65
C VAL A 106 -5.02 12.82 5.94
N GLY A 107 -3.95 13.03 6.70
CA GLY A 107 -3.79 12.29 7.94
C GLY A 107 -2.42 12.42 8.57
N HIS A 108 -2.10 11.49 9.46
CA HIS A 108 -0.86 11.46 10.22
C HIS A 108 -0.21 10.09 10.12
N LEU A 109 1.12 10.10 10.07
CA LEU A 109 1.91 8.87 10.12
C LEU A 109 2.64 8.83 11.47
N TYR A 110 2.38 7.80 12.25
CA TYR A 110 3.05 7.57 13.54
C TYR A 110 4.12 6.50 13.37
N SER A 111 5.37 6.86 13.68
CA SER A 111 6.51 5.94 13.63
C SER A 111 6.99 5.70 15.05
N TYR A 112 6.79 4.49 15.56
CA TYR A 112 7.16 4.13 16.92
C TYR A 112 8.60 3.65 17.00
N LEU A 113 9.22 3.83 18.18
CA LEU A 113 10.61 3.43 18.41
C LEU A 113 10.83 1.92 18.28
N ASN A 114 9.77 1.12 18.48
CA ASN A 114 9.84 -0.33 18.29
C ASN A 114 9.76 -0.78 16.83
N GLY A 115 9.68 0.17 15.89
CA GLY A 115 9.61 -0.12 14.47
C GLY A 115 8.20 -0.20 13.89
N GLU A 116 7.17 -0.13 14.73
CA GLU A 116 5.79 -0.11 14.24
C GLU A 116 5.45 1.22 13.59
N ILE A 117 4.61 1.15 12.55
CA ILE A 117 4.12 2.32 11.83
C ILE A 117 2.61 2.22 11.76
N THR A 118 1.93 3.29 12.14
CA THR A 118 0.48 3.39 12.08
C THR A 118 0.09 4.67 11.36
N CYS A 119 -0.81 4.57 10.41
CA CYS A 119 -1.33 5.72 9.68
C CYS A 119 -2.74 6.04 10.17
N GLY A 120 -2.97 7.27 10.58
CA GLY A 120 -4.28 7.72 11.05
C GLY A 120 -4.92 8.67 10.05
N LEU A 121 -6.12 8.32 9.58
CA LEU A 121 -6.94 9.16 8.69
C LEU A 121 -8.33 9.28 9.29
N LEU A 122 -8.78 10.51 9.55
CA LEU A 122 -10.16 10.79 9.96
C LEU A 122 -10.66 9.90 11.10
N CYS A 123 -9.86 9.79 12.16
CA CYS A 123 -10.17 8.99 13.36
C CYS A 123 -10.10 7.48 13.17
N THR A 124 -9.54 7.01 12.06
CA THR A 124 -9.32 5.59 11.81
C THR A 124 -7.84 5.32 11.61
N ASP A 125 -7.32 4.31 12.27
CA ASP A 125 -5.92 3.93 12.14
C ASP A 125 -5.75 2.80 11.15
N PHE A 126 -4.72 2.89 10.31
CA PHE A 126 -4.41 1.87 9.31
C PHE A 126 -2.96 1.43 9.40
N LYS A 127 -2.72 0.22 8.93
CA LYS A 127 -1.37 -0.32 8.78
C LYS A 127 -1.07 -0.69 7.33
N TYR A 128 -2.09 -0.84 6.50
CA TYR A 128 -1.95 -1.38 5.15
C TYR A 128 -2.57 -0.47 4.10
N MET A 129 -1.95 -0.48 2.92
CA MET A 129 -2.31 0.42 1.83
C MET A 129 -3.73 0.21 1.30
N HIS A 130 -4.22 -1.03 1.25
CA HIS A 130 -5.58 -1.29 0.78
C HIS A 130 -6.65 -0.62 1.64
N GLU A 131 -6.40 -0.49 2.94
CA GLU A 131 -7.30 0.23 3.85
C GLU A 131 -7.31 1.72 3.56
N MET A 132 -6.13 2.28 3.28
CA MET A 132 -5.98 3.70 2.95
C MET A 132 -6.62 4.05 1.60
N CYS A 133 -6.52 3.17 0.61
CA CYS A 133 -7.08 3.39 -0.73
C CYS A 133 -8.57 3.71 -0.67
N SER A 134 -9.33 2.95 0.11
CA SER A 134 -10.78 3.15 0.23
C SER A 134 -11.12 4.53 0.77
N ILE A 135 -10.34 5.03 1.71
CA ILE A 135 -10.60 6.32 2.35
C ILE A 135 -10.17 7.48 1.46
N VAL A 136 -8.99 7.39 0.87
CA VAL A 136 -8.52 8.44 -0.04
C VAL A 136 -9.46 8.61 -1.21
N CYS A 137 -9.96 7.51 -1.78
CA CYS A 137 -10.92 7.56 -2.88
C CYS A 137 -12.25 8.20 -2.46
N LYS A 138 -12.66 8.00 -1.20
CA LYS A 138 -13.90 8.57 -0.68
C LYS A 138 -13.83 10.08 -0.44
N TYR A 139 -12.72 10.54 0.15
CA TYR A 139 -12.60 11.94 0.57
C TYR A 139 -11.83 12.81 -0.41
N CYS A 140 -11.11 12.19 -1.34
CA CYS A 140 -10.38 12.88 -2.41
C CYS A 140 -10.80 12.27 -3.75
N PRO A 141 -12.03 12.52 -4.21
CA PRO A 141 -12.59 11.80 -5.38
C PRO A 141 -11.81 12.01 -6.67
N ASN A 142 -11.01 13.07 -6.76
CA ASN A 142 -10.15 13.33 -7.93
C ASN A 142 -8.75 12.75 -7.76
N ALA A 143 -8.46 12.16 -6.60
CA ALA A 143 -7.15 11.58 -6.36
C ALA A 143 -7.06 10.21 -7.04
N LYS A 144 -6.08 10.06 -7.92
CA LYS A 144 -5.71 8.76 -8.48
C LYS A 144 -4.42 8.34 -7.82
N LEU A 145 -4.49 7.31 -7.01
CA LEU A 145 -3.28 6.75 -6.41
C LEU A 145 -2.54 5.97 -7.48
N GLU A 146 -1.39 6.49 -7.88
CA GLU A 146 -0.54 5.89 -8.89
C GLU A 146 0.83 5.60 -8.28
N TRP A 147 1.30 4.38 -8.43
CA TRP A 147 2.62 4.01 -7.97
C TRP A 147 3.67 4.55 -8.93
N LYS A 148 4.50 5.45 -8.46
CA LYS A 148 5.54 6.09 -9.26
C LYS A 148 6.94 5.54 -8.99
N GLY A 149 7.02 4.57 -8.10
CA GLY A 149 8.27 3.98 -7.68
C GLY A 149 8.97 4.78 -6.59
N ILE A 150 10.01 4.19 -6.04
CA ILE A 150 10.83 4.81 -5.01
C ILE A 150 12.00 5.49 -5.71
N GLU A 151 12.13 6.80 -5.53
CA GLU A 151 13.29 7.52 -6.04
C GLU A 151 14.54 7.10 -5.26
N LYS A 152 15.56 6.78 -6.01
CA LYS A 152 16.86 6.41 -5.42
C LYS A 152 17.70 7.66 -5.17
#